data_d058276bcc580534ad0e4414def22daf
#
_entry.id   d058276bcc580534ad0e4414def22daf
#
_cell.length_a   1.000
_cell.length_b   1.000
_cell.length_c   1.000
_cell.angle_alpha   90.00
_cell.angle_beta   90.00
_cell.angle_gamma   90.00
#
_symmetry.space_group_name_H-M   'P 1'
#
loop_
_entity.id
_entity.type
_entity.pdbx_description
1 polymer ?
#
loop_
_entity_poly.entity_id
_entity_poly.type
_entity_poly.pdbx_seq_one_letter_code
_entity_poly.pdbx_strand_id
1 'polypeptide(L)'
;MSKNIIILLLTVFISSIFAYASVANPQQIVKNVICKEKDVFKKFLEQNQDEKLIWYGIAEDGSKLTELYESTKTKKWTILETDTNGISCATIGGNLSTFLK
;
A
#
# COMPACT_ATOMS: atom_id res chain seq x y z
N MET A 1 -6.10 -13.70 -53.99
CA MET A 1 -6.92 -13.94 -52.78
C MET A 1 -6.10 -14.34 -51.55
N SER A 2 -5.10 -15.24 -51.68
CA SER A 2 -4.30 -15.68 -50.56
C SER A 2 -3.47 -14.57 -49.88
N LYS A 3 -2.97 -13.58 -50.62
CA LYS A 3 -2.18 -12.47 -50.10
C LYS A 3 -2.98 -11.57 -49.15
N ASN A 4 -4.25 -11.29 -49.45
CA ASN A 4 -5.08 -10.48 -48.60
C ASN A 4 -5.41 -11.13 -47.26
N ILE A 5 -5.59 -12.44 -47.26
CA ILE A 5 -5.86 -13.22 -46.04
C ILE A 5 -4.63 -13.21 -45.13
N ILE A 6 -3.43 -13.35 -45.68
CA ILE A 6 -2.18 -13.36 -44.94
C ILE A 6 -1.94 -11.99 -44.29
N ILE A 7 -2.16 -10.88 -44.99
CA ILE A 7 -2.01 -9.53 -44.46
C ILE A 7 -3.00 -9.28 -43.32
N LEU A 8 -4.24 -9.75 -43.47
CA LEU A 8 -5.26 -9.62 -42.42
C LEU A 8 -4.86 -10.35 -41.12
N LEU A 9 -4.34 -11.57 -41.25
CA LEU A 9 -3.90 -12.34 -40.09
C LEU A 9 -2.73 -11.67 -39.36
N LEU A 10 -1.77 -11.13 -40.09
CA LEU A 10 -0.64 -10.40 -39.51
C LEU A 10 -1.09 -9.15 -38.77
N THR A 11 -2.04 -8.41 -39.31
CA THR A 11 -2.58 -7.21 -38.65
C THR A 11 -3.26 -7.54 -37.32
N VAL A 12 -4.07 -8.59 -37.27
CA VAL A 12 -4.71 -9.06 -36.03
C VAL A 12 -3.68 -9.48 -34.98
N PHE A 13 -2.63 -10.19 -35.39
CA PHE A 13 -1.57 -10.62 -34.49
C PHE A 13 -0.83 -9.44 -33.84
N ILE A 14 -0.48 -8.41 -34.63
CA ILE A 14 0.19 -7.21 -34.13
C ILE A 14 -0.70 -6.45 -33.15
N SER A 15 -1.99 -6.32 -33.41
CA SER A 15 -2.95 -5.68 -32.52
C SER A 15 -3.03 -6.39 -31.17
N SER A 16 -3.02 -7.72 -31.16
CA SER A 16 -3.04 -8.50 -29.93
C SER A 16 -1.78 -8.27 -29.08
N ILE A 17 -0.61 -8.15 -29.68
CA ILE A 17 0.65 -7.87 -28.99
C ILE A 17 0.60 -6.48 -28.34
N PHE A 18 0.12 -5.46 -29.01
CA PHE A 18 0.01 -4.12 -28.45
C PHE A 18 -0.97 -4.05 -27.27
N ALA A 19 -2.11 -4.72 -27.36
CA ALA A 19 -3.07 -4.80 -26.27
C ALA A 19 -2.47 -5.46 -25.03
N TYR A 20 -1.70 -6.54 -25.20
CA TYR A 20 -1.04 -7.23 -24.11
C TYR A 20 0.02 -6.35 -23.44
N ALA A 21 0.83 -5.62 -24.20
CA ALA A 21 1.87 -4.73 -23.68
C ALA A 21 1.27 -3.58 -22.87
N SER A 22 0.13 -3.02 -23.26
CA SER A 22 -0.51 -1.92 -22.51
C SER A 22 -1.08 -2.40 -21.18
N VAL A 23 -1.50 -3.66 -21.03
CA VAL A 23 -1.97 -4.23 -19.76
C VAL A 23 -0.80 -4.44 -18.78
N ALA A 24 0.41 -4.63 -19.28
CA ALA A 24 1.61 -4.86 -18.43
C ALA A 24 2.16 -3.60 -17.78
N ASN A 25 1.71 -2.41 -18.15
CA ASN A 25 2.19 -1.15 -17.57
C ASN A 25 1.61 -0.94 -16.17
N PRO A 26 2.45 -0.54 -15.19
CA PRO A 26 1.96 -0.25 -13.84
C PRO A 26 1.02 0.96 -13.84
N GLN A 27 0.02 0.92 -12.99
CA GLN A 27 -0.94 2.02 -12.82
C GLN A 27 -0.64 2.76 -11.53
N GLN A 28 -0.80 4.08 -11.56
CA GLN A 28 -0.69 4.93 -10.39
C GLN A 28 -2.05 4.95 -9.66
N ILE A 29 -2.02 4.65 -8.36
CA ILE A 29 -3.23 4.62 -7.54
C ILE A 29 -3.13 5.74 -6.51
N VAL A 30 -4.17 6.59 -6.43
CA VAL A 30 -4.28 7.61 -5.39
C VAL A 30 -5.05 7.02 -4.22
N LYS A 31 -4.47 7.12 -3.01
CA LYS A 31 -5.05 6.58 -1.80
C LYS A 31 -5.24 7.69 -0.78
N ASN A 32 -6.46 7.83 -0.25
CA ASN A 32 -6.75 8.78 0.81
C ASN A 32 -6.31 8.19 2.15
N VAL A 33 -5.51 8.94 2.91
CA VAL A 33 -5.04 8.52 4.22
C VAL A 33 -5.34 9.62 5.25
N ILE A 34 -5.47 9.21 6.52
CA ILE A 34 -5.67 10.14 7.63
C ILE A 34 -4.31 10.45 8.23
N CYS A 35 -4.01 11.74 8.36
CA CYS A 35 -2.76 12.22 8.95
C CYS A 35 -3.03 13.14 10.14
N LYS A 36 -2.23 13.01 11.19
CA LYS A 36 -2.29 13.83 12.39
C LYS A 36 -0.89 13.93 13.00
N GLU A 37 -0.71 14.83 13.97
CA GLU A 37 0.52 14.83 14.76
C GLU A 37 0.74 13.46 15.41
N LYS A 38 1.99 13.02 15.48
CA LYS A 38 2.36 11.69 15.97
C LYS A 38 1.78 11.40 17.35
N ASP A 39 1.94 12.30 18.30
CA ASP A 39 1.46 12.08 19.67
C ASP A 39 -0.06 11.93 19.74
N VAL A 40 -0.79 12.69 18.95
CA VAL A 40 -2.25 12.61 18.88
C VAL A 40 -2.67 11.24 18.31
N PHE A 41 -2.04 10.81 17.24
CA PHE A 41 -2.36 9.53 16.63
C PHE A 41 -2.02 8.35 17.54
N LYS A 42 -0.85 8.40 18.18
CA LYS A 42 -0.42 7.35 19.11
C LYS A 42 -1.40 7.20 20.27
N LYS A 43 -1.83 8.31 20.88
CA LYS A 43 -2.81 8.27 21.96
C LYS A 43 -4.14 7.67 21.50
N PHE A 44 -4.58 8.02 20.31
CA PHE A 44 -5.81 7.47 19.75
C PHE A 44 -5.71 5.95 19.61
N LEU A 45 -4.63 5.45 19.04
CA LEU A 45 -4.43 4.00 18.87
C LEU A 45 -4.34 3.27 20.21
N GLU A 46 -3.59 3.82 21.18
CA GLU A 46 -3.41 3.18 22.47
C GLU A 46 -4.69 3.22 23.33
N GLN A 47 -5.40 4.35 23.36
CA GLN A 47 -6.53 4.55 24.27
C GLN A 47 -7.88 4.15 23.68
N ASN A 48 -8.07 4.37 22.37
CA ASN A 48 -9.37 4.12 21.72
C ASN A 48 -9.41 2.81 20.97
N GLN A 49 -8.28 2.31 20.46
CA GLN A 49 -8.21 1.09 19.68
C GLN A 49 -7.52 -0.06 20.42
N ASP A 50 -7.00 0.18 21.62
CA ASP A 50 -6.24 -0.81 22.40
C ASP A 50 -5.07 -1.41 21.61
N GLU A 51 -4.47 -0.62 20.72
CA GLU A 51 -3.34 -1.03 19.89
C GLU A 51 -2.03 -0.56 20.53
N LYS A 52 -1.03 -1.42 20.51
CA LYS A 52 0.31 -1.12 21.04
C LYS A 52 1.35 -1.23 19.95
N LEU A 53 2.39 -0.43 20.06
CA LEU A 53 3.53 -0.50 19.15
C LEU A 53 4.23 -1.85 19.31
N ILE A 54 4.35 -2.60 18.22
CA ILE A 54 5.00 -3.92 18.22
C ILE A 54 6.20 -3.98 17.29
N TRP A 55 6.36 -3.02 16.39
CA TRP A 55 7.49 -2.98 15.47
C TRP A 55 7.64 -1.57 14.92
N TYR A 56 8.87 -1.16 14.67
CA TYR A 56 9.16 0.04 13.91
C TYR A 56 10.37 -0.14 13.02
N GLY A 57 10.42 0.65 11.96
CA GLY A 57 11.55 0.71 11.05
C GLY A 57 11.74 2.12 10.54
N ILE A 58 12.96 2.45 10.19
CA ILE A 58 13.30 3.76 9.65
C ILE A 58 13.70 3.58 8.19
N ALA A 59 13.19 4.43 7.31
CA ALA A 59 13.54 4.41 5.90
C ALA A 59 15.05 4.62 5.72
N GLU A 60 15.62 4.00 4.69
CA GLU A 60 17.07 4.04 4.44
C GLU A 60 17.62 5.47 4.38
N ASP A 61 16.86 6.38 3.78
CA ASP A 61 17.23 7.79 3.69
C ASP A 61 16.89 8.63 4.93
N GLY A 62 16.32 8.02 5.96
CA GLY A 62 15.90 8.70 7.19
C GLY A 62 14.63 9.55 7.05
N SER A 63 13.95 9.52 5.91
CA SER A 63 12.81 10.41 5.64
C SER A 63 11.54 10.02 6.37
N LYS A 64 11.41 8.77 6.76
CA LYS A 64 10.17 8.24 7.37
C LYS A 64 10.45 7.24 8.46
N LEU A 65 9.65 7.32 9.52
CA LEU A 65 9.55 6.30 10.56
C LEU A 65 8.27 5.51 10.28
N THR A 66 8.39 4.19 10.14
CA THR A 66 7.24 3.30 9.97
C THR A 66 7.02 2.54 11.26
N GLU A 67 5.79 2.58 11.78
CA GLU A 67 5.42 1.92 13.03
C GLU A 67 4.22 1.01 12.80
N LEU A 68 4.27 -0.20 13.39
CA LEU A 68 3.15 -1.13 13.38
C LEU A 68 2.56 -1.22 14.78
N TYR A 69 1.28 -0.91 14.88
CA TYR A 69 0.47 -1.03 16.09
C TYR A 69 -0.49 -2.20 15.95
N GLU A 70 -0.71 -2.92 17.04
CA GLU A 70 -1.62 -4.07 17.06
C GLU A 70 -2.32 -4.19 18.40
N SER A 71 -3.60 -4.60 18.36
CA SER A 71 -4.35 -5.02 19.54
C SER A 71 -4.30 -6.55 19.66
N THR A 72 -3.81 -7.05 20.78
CA THR A 72 -3.81 -8.51 21.04
C THR A 72 -5.22 -9.04 21.27
N LYS A 73 -6.15 -8.19 21.70
CA LYS A 73 -7.54 -8.56 21.95
C LYS A 73 -8.39 -8.61 20.69
N THR A 74 -8.38 -7.52 19.92
CA THR A 74 -9.25 -7.40 18.75
C THR A 74 -8.62 -7.85 17.45
N LYS A 75 -7.28 -7.98 17.43
CA LYS A 75 -6.46 -8.26 16.25
C LYS A 75 -6.48 -7.13 15.23
N LYS A 76 -7.01 -5.97 15.57
CA LYS A 76 -6.90 -4.76 14.75
C LYS A 76 -5.45 -4.29 14.73
N TRP A 77 -5.04 -3.76 13.61
CA TRP A 77 -3.67 -3.28 13.44
C TRP A 77 -3.63 -2.06 12.52
N THR A 78 -2.61 -1.24 12.70
CA THR A 78 -2.44 0.00 11.95
C THR A 78 -0.95 0.23 11.68
N ILE A 79 -0.63 0.61 10.46
CA ILE A 79 0.70 1.08 10.11
C ILE A 79 0.66 2.61 10.04
N LEU A 80 1.51 3.26 10.84
CA LEU A 80 1.74 4.70 10.78
C LEU A 80 3.07 4.97 10.08
N GLU A 81 3.06 5.93 9.18
CA GLU A 81 4.28 6.48 8.60
C GLU A 81 4.40 7.92 9.06
N THR A 82 5.50 8.26 9.72
CA THR A 82 5.75 9.60 10.27
C THR A 82 6.87 10.27 9.50
N ASP A 83 6.64 11.50 9.06
CA ASP A 83 7.65 12.30 8.35
C ASP A 83 8.57 13.03 9.33
N THR A 84 9.54 13.78 8.80
CA THR A 84 10.51 14.54 9.60
C THR A 84 9.88 15.73 10.33
N ASN A 85 8.66 16.14 9.99
CA ASN A 85 7.91 17.19 10.66
C ASN A 85 7.05 16.67 11.82
N GLY A 86 7.09 15.36 12.07
CA GLY A 86 6.31 14.74 13.15
C GLY A 86 4.84 14.49 12.80
N ILE A 87 4.50 14.48 11.52
CA ILE A 87 3.15 14.16 11.06
C ILE A 87 3.08 12.67 10.72
N SER A 88 2.14 11.98 11.34
CA SER A 88 1.90 10.55 11.15
C SER A 88 0.66 10.32 10.30
N CYS A 89 0.78 9.46 9.31
CA CYS A 89 -0.33 9.06 8.45
C CYS A 89 -0.59 7.57 8.60
N ALA A 90 -1.86 7.20 8.78
CA ALA A 90 -2.27 5.81 8.78
C ALA A 90 -2.35 5.34 7.33
N THR A 91 -1.31 4.69 6.86
CA THR A 91 -1.20 4.29 5.45
C THR A 91 -1.94 2.99 5.14
N ILE A 92 -2.02 2.09 6.13
CA ILE A 92 -2.77 0.85 6.00
C ILE A 92 -3.16 0.34 7.40
N GLY A 93 -4.27 -0.36 7.48
CA GLY A 93 -4.74 -0.99 8.68
C GLY A 93 -5.72 -2.12 8.35
N GLY A 94 -6.08 -2.91 9.34
CA GLY A 94 -6.98 -4.04 9.16
C GLY A 94 -7.56 -4.55 10.47
N ASN A 95 -8.43 -5.56 10.36
CA ASN A 95 -9.15 -6.13 11.49
C ASN A 95 -8.63 -7.51 11.91
N LEU A 96 -7.62 -8.04 11.22
CA LEU A 96 -7.07 -9.36 11.52
C LEU A 96 -5.57 -9.33 11.34
N SER A 97 -4.86 -9.54 12.44
CA SER A 97 -3.39 -9.64 12.46
C SER A 97 -2.99 -11.04 12.94
N THR A 98 -2.07 -11.67 12.23
CA THR A 98 -1.56 -12.99 12.58
C THR A 98 -0.05 -13.01 12.41
N PHE A 99 0.67 -13.45 13.45
CA PHE A 99 2.11 -13.65 13.35
C PHE A 99 2.41 -15.03 12.76
N LEU A 100 3.32 -15.07 11.83
CA LEU A 100 3.82 -16.32 11.29
C LEU A 100 4.82 -16.94 12.29
N LYS A 101 4.73 -18.25 12.47
CA LYS A 101 5.62 -19.01 13.36
C LYS A 101 6.57 -19.88 12.57
#